data_8a5f28d308ab8f114744c49b6bce141c
#
_entry.id   8a5f28d308ab8f114744c49b6bce141c
#
_cell.length_a   1.000
_cell.length_b   1.000
_cell.length_c   1.000
_cell.angle_alpha   90.00
_cell.angle_beta   90.00
_cell.angle_gamma   90.00
#
_symmetry.space_group_name_H-M   'P 1'
#
loop_
_entity.id
_entity.type
_entity.pdbx_description
1 polymer ?
#
loop_
_entity_poly.entity_id
_entity_poly.type
_entity_poly.pdbx_seq_one_letter_code
_entity_poly.pdbx_strand_id
1 'polypeptide(L)'
;MTPEGPPKLITRRRDGQIHAYVVDREVFGELEPAAVFRPRPGDEVVDAALWPDLGRVVYTTLNGVVCLGRDGVPVWTTDFGPPSDRQYGHRPSCAVSLDGRTVWVYRPDAMAGRGDADAWIVHDAGSGAVVARRELGTVGHGAGHHVHPADGSVYLDIGEGQDGAVVLRGAATAGGGAEFVTYPWWDRCLIDLAPDGEQFMTVDHGQGDVAFHGHPDGEVLVTLPVEAFGHDPEASFVEWTGGYLTADLAVVTLAGEGEDGEEWFRHHLVDVRTGKLRGEIPAEGTDPYALVPLGDGSWLTGGRDEAPVRHSYAPAPSGPPYAEG
;
A
#
# COMPACT_ATOMS: atom_id res chain seq x y z
N MET A 1 22.06 7.68 16.09
CA MET A 1 20.82 8.37 15.73
C MET A 1 20.60 8.05 14.26
N THR A 2 19.71 7.16 13.95
CA THR A 2 19.22 6.95 12.59
C THR A 2 18.57 8.25 12.13
N PRO A 3 18.83 8.75 10.91
CA PRO A 3 18.14 9.94 10.40
C PRO A 3 16.65 9.67 10.45
N GLU A 4 15.91 10.57 11.05
CA GLU A 4 14.45 10.53 11.03
C GLU A 4 14.01 10.65 9.58
N GLY A 5 13.42 9.58 9.05
CA GLY A 5 12.77 9.63 7.74
C GLY A 5 11.61 10.65 7.77
N PRO A 6 11.12 11.09 6.60
CA PRO A 6 9.96 11.97 6.54
C PRO A 6 8.76 11.32 7.26
N PRO A 7 7.88 12.15 7.88
CA PRO A 7 6.70 11.62 8.55
C PRO A 7 5.83 10.84 7.55
N LYS A 8 5.28 9.71 7.99
CA LYS A 8 4.36 8.93 7.17
C LYS A 8 3.04 9.71 7.03
N LEU A 9 2.58 9.83 5.79
CA LEU A 9 1.34 10.51 5.47
C LEU A 9 0.29 9.48 5.06
N ILE A 10 -0.93 9.67 5.50
CA ILE A 10 -2.06 8.86 5.09
C ILE A 10 -3.24 9.73 4.67
N THR A 11 -4.06 9.18 3.79
CA THR A 11 -5.32 9.80 3.37
C THR A 11 -6.51 8.98 3.86
N ARG A 12 -7.62 9.66 4.15
CA ARG A 12 -8.95 9.06 4.31
C ARG A 12 -9.97 9.89 3.54
N ARG A 13 -10.98 9.21 3.04
CA ARG A 13 -12.07 9.88 2.30
C ARG A 13 -13.29 9.94 3.22
N ARG A 14 -13.68 11.12 3.60
CA ARG A 14 -14.83 11.35 4.49
C ARG A 14 -15.67 12.51 3.94
N ASP A 15 -16.97 12.33 3.87
CA ASP A 15 -17.94 13.37 3.47
C ASP A 15 -17.59 14.04 2.13
N GLY A 16 -17.08 13.25 1.16
CA GLY A 16 -16.65 13.76 -0.15
C GLY A 16 -15.37 14.59 -0.11
N GLN A 17 -14.62 14.57 0.99
CA GLN A 17 -13.36 15.27 1.18
C GLN A 17 -12.19 14.28 1.36
N ILE A 18 -10.98 14.76 1.08
CA ILE A 18 -9.74 14.03 1.34
C ILE A 18 -9.12 14.60 2.62
N HIS A 19 -9.14 13.80 3.68
CA HIS A 19 -8.51 14.12 4.95
C HIS A 19 -7.08 13.58 4.93
N ALA A 20 -6.12 14.46 5.20
CA ALA A 20 -4.69 14.17 5.27
C ALA A 20 -4.23 14.12 6.73
N TYR A 21 -3.58 13.04 7.11
CA TYR A 21 -3.05 12.84 8.45
C TYR A 21 -1.53 12.72 8.39
N VAL A 22 -0.87 13.37 9.33
CA VAL A 22 0.55 13.19 9.62
C VAL A 22 0.67 12.20 10.76
N VAL A 23 1.34 11.09 10.53
CA VAL A 23 1.59 10.11 11.56
C VAL A 23 2.84 10.53 12.32
N ASP A 24 2.62 11.25 13.42
CA ASP A 24 3.66 11.65 14.35
C ASP A 24 3.94 10.51 15.34
N ARG A 25 5.22 10.22 15.59
CA ARG A 25 5.65 9.12 16.47
C ARG A 25 5.22 9.28 17.93
N GLU A 26 4.90 10.49 18.36
CA GLU A 26 4.52 10.78 19.73
C GLU A 26 3.01 10.78 19.98
N VAL A 27 2.19 10.77 18.90
CA VAL A 27 0.73 10.83 18.98
C VAL A 27 0.14 9.44 18.81
N PHE A 28 -0.62 8.97 19.82
CA PHE A 28 -1.37 7.71 19.81
C PHE A 28 -2.85 7.97 20.04
N GLY A 29 -3.68 6.98 19.73
CA GLY A 29 -5.13 7.10 19.75
C GLY A 29 -5.69 7.67 18.45
N GLU A 30 -6.86 8.24 18.49
CA GLU A 30 -7.51 8.83 17.31
C GLU A 30 -6.72 10.03 16.79
N LEU A 31 -6.41 10.00 15.48
CA LEU A 31 -5.64 11.07 14.84
C LEU A 31 -6.56 12.16 14.30
N GLU A 32 -6.12 13.40 14.48
CA GLU A 32 -6.77 14.56 13.87
C GLU A 32 -6.18 14.87 12.48
N PRO A 33 -7.00 15.27 11.50
CA PRO A 33 -6.49 15.61 10.18
C PRO A 33 -5.64 16.88 10.22
N ALA A 34 -4.43 16.82 9.69
CA ALA A 34 -3.53 17.96 9.55
C ALA A 34 -3.92 18.88 8.38
N ALA A 35 -4.63 18.34 7.39
CA ALA A 35 -5.21 19.09 6.28
C ALA A 35 -6.47 18.40 5.75
N VAL A 36 -7.36 19.20 5.15
CA VAL A 36 -8.55 18.70 4.45
C VAL A 36 -8.59 19.35 3.07
N PHE A 37 -8.68 18.52 2.04
CA PHE A 37 -8.80 18.96 0.67
C PHE A 37 -10.23 18.69 0.16
N ARG A 38 -10.73 19.62 -0.65
CA ARG A 38 -12.07 19.52 -1.24
C ARG A 38 -11.91 19.23 -2.73
N PRO A 39 -12.18 18.01 -3.19
CA PRO A 39 -12.22 17.69 -4.61
C PRO A 39 -13.15 18.61 -5.38
N ARG A 40 -12.98 18.69 -6.69
CA ARG A 40 -13.89 19.47 -7.54
C ARG A 40 -15.33 18.96 -7.39
N PRO A 41 -16.32 19.83 -7.47
CA PRO A 41 -17.72 19.42 -7.45
C PRO A 41 -18.01 18.36 -8.51
N GLY A 42 -18.59 17.25 -8.11
CA GLY A 42 -18.92 16.13 -8.99
C GLY A 42 -17.82 15.10 -9.21
N ASP A 43 -16.59 15.33 -8.70
CA ASP A 43 -15.54 14.32 -8.74
C ASP A 43 -15.79 13.26 -7.66
N GLU A 44 -15.81 12.01 -8.07
CA GLU A 44 -15.74 10.86 -7.18
C GLU A 44 -14.28 10.39 -7.07
N VAL A 45 -13.70 10.59 -5.90
CA VAL A 45 -12.28 10.24 -5.63
C VAL A 45 -12.12 8.73 -5.53
N VAL A 46 -11.26 8.16 -6.37
CA VAL A 46 -10.92 6.74 -6.35
C VAL A 46 -9.70 6.49 -5.48
N ASP A 47 -8.64 7.29 -5.66
CA ASP A 47 -7.41 7.21 -4.89
C ASP A 47 -6.79 8.60 -4.71
N ALA A 48 -5.92 8.76 -3.70
CA ALA A 48 -5.27 10.05 -3.43
C ALA A 48 -3.90 9.88 -2.77
N ALA A 49 -2.96 10.76 -3.18
CA ALA A 49 -1.62 10.84 -2.60
C ALA A 49 -1.25 12.30 -2.25
N LEU A 50 -0.40 12.46 -1.25
CA LEU A 50 -0.06 13.74 -0.65
C LEU A 50 1.40 14.13 -0.90
N TRP A 51 1.66 15.42 -0.99
CA TRP A 51 3.01 15.95 -0.81
C TRP A 51 3.35 16.08 0.68
N PRO A 52 4.65 15.88 1.06
CA PRO A 52 5.07 15.93 2.46
C PRO A 52 4.77 17.26 3.16
N ASP A 53 4.71 18.36 2.42
CA ASP A 53 4.40 19.70 2.93
C ASP A 53 2.90 19.96 3.12
N LEU A 54 2.04 19.00 2.76
CA LEU A 54 0.57 19.13 2.73
C LEU A 54 0.07 20.33 1.93
N GLY A 55 0.88 20.88 1.05
CA GLY A 55 0.52 22.00 0.18
C GLY A 55 -0.39 21.60 -0.97
N ARG A 56 -0.34 20.32 -1.36
CA ARG A 56 -1.07 19.76 -2.49
C ARG A 56 -1.52 18.33 -2.21
N VAL A 57 -2.54 17.91 -2.94
CA VAL A 57 -2.98 16.52 -3.08
C VAL A 57 -3.10 16.19 -4.56
N VAL A 58 -2.73 15.00 -4.96
CA VAL A 58 -3.16 14.44 -6.23
C VAL A 58 -4.22 13.38 -5.95
N TYR A 59 -5.27 13.37 -6.76
CA TYR A 59 -6.27 12.32 -6.70
C TYR A 59 -6.68 11.85 -8.08
N THR A 60 -7.12 10.60 -8.16
CA THR A 60 -7.71 10.02 -9.36
C THR A 60 -9.22 9.97 -9.24
N THR A 61 -9.87 10.09 -10.38
CA THR A 61 -11.27 9.71 -10.61
C THR A 61 -11.28 8.58 -11.64
N LEU A 62 -12.41 7.97 -11.92
CA LEU A 62 -12.51 6.97 -12.98
C LEU A 62 -12.05 7.49 -14.36
N ASN A 63 -12.08 8.81 -14.56
CA ASN A 63 -11.87 9.42 -15.86
C ASN A 63 -10.70 10.41 -15.93
N GLY A 64 -9.91 10.54 -14.87
CA GLY A 64 -8.79 11.48 -14.88
C GLY A 64 -7.99 11.52 -13.57
N VAL A 65 -6.97 12.36 -13.60
CA VAL A 65 -6.14 12.69 -12.45
C VAL A 65 -6.10 14.21 -12.25
N VAL A 66 -6.17 14.66 -11.01
CA VAL A 66 -6.22 16.07 -10.63
C VAL A 66 -5.19 16.34 -9.55
N CYS A 67 -4.32 17.31 -9.75
CA CYS A 67 -3.50 17.89 -8.70
C CYS A 67 -4.22 19.14 -8.16
N LEU A 68 -4.48 19.15 -6.87
CA LEU A 68 -5.24 20.19 -6.20
C LEU A 68 -4.37 20.88 -5.14
N GLY A 69 -4.35 22.21 -5.17
CA GLY A 69 -3.74 23.02 -4.11
C GLY A 69 -4.57 23.00 -2.81
N ARG A 70 -3.93 23.38 -1.71
CA ARG A 70 -4.60 23.48 -0.40
C ARG A 70 -5.73 24.51 -0.38
N ASP A 71 -5.70 25.49 -1.28
CA ASP A 71 -6.74 26.49 -1.51
C ASP A 71 -7.96 25.98 -2.29
N GLY A 72 -7.92 24.72 -2.73
CA GLY A 72 -8.98 24.09 -3.52
C GLY A 72 -8.89 24.45 -5.03
N VAL A 73 -7.81 25.10 -5.46
CA VAL A 73 -7.60 25.43 -6.88
C VAL A 73 -6.83 24.30 -7.56
N PRO A 74 -7.30 23.77 -8.71
CA PRO A 74 -6.55 22.81 -9.50
C PRO A 74 -5.23 23.42 -10.00
N VAL A 75 -4.11 22.75 -9.72
CA VAL A 75 -2.78 23.09 -10.25
C VAL A 75 -2.69 22.61 -11.70
N TRP A 76 -3.12 21.37 -11.92
CA TRP A 76 -3.25 20.78 -13.25
C TRP A 76 -4.27 19.63 -13.22
N THR A 77 -4.72 19.26 -14.40
CA THR A 77 -5.68 18.16 -14.61
C THR A 77 -5.30 17.41 -15.87
N THR A 78 -5.46 16.10 -15.88
CA THR A 78 -5.27 15.26 -17.06
C THR A 78 -6.46 14.32 -17.18
N ASP A 79 -7.16 14.38 -18.31
CA ASP A 79 -8.23 13.45 -18.65
C ASP A 79 -7.64 12.16 -19.24
N PHE A 80 -8.26 11.03 -18.93
CA PHE A 80 -7.82 9.74 -19.45
C PHE A 80 -8.31 9.45 -20.89
N GLY A 81 -9.02 10.38 -21.51
CA GLY A 81 -9.62 10.22 -22.84
C GLY A 81 -11.12 9.97 -22.73
N PRO A 82 -11.74 9.16 -23.62
CA PRO A 82 -13.18 8.98 -23.59
C PRO A 82 -13.65 8.56 -22.19
N PRO A 83 -14.71 9.20 -21.64
CA PRO A 83 -15.25 8.82 -20.36
C PRO A 83 -15.66 7.34 -20.37
N SER A 84 -15.38 6.65 -19.29
CA SER A 84 -15.88 5.29 -19.06
C SER A 84 -17.07 5.35 -18.12
N ASP A 85 -18.13 4.62 -18.46
CA ASP A 85 -19.30 4.39 -17.65
C ASP A 85 -19.29 3.00 -16.99
N ARG A 86 -18.21 2.23 -17.17
CA ARG A 86 -18.05 0.91 -16.60
C ARG A 86 -17.87 1.01 -15.09
N GLN A 87 -18.72 0.33 -14.35
CA GLN A 87 -18.73 0.39 -12.88
C GLN A 87 -17.71 -0.52 -12.21
N TYR A 88 -17.17 -1.51 -12.93
CA TYR A 88 -16.32 -2.55 -12.36
C TYR A 88 -14.94 -2.61 -13.04
N GLY A 89 -13.92 -2.90 -12.24
CA GLY A 89 -12.62 -3.32 -12.72
C GLY A 89 -11.71 -2.23 -13.27
N HIS A 90 -12.01 -0.94 -13.05
CA HIS A 90 -11.14 0.14 -13.50
C HIS A 90 -10.94 1.18 -12.41
N ARG A 91 -10.03 0.88 -11.49
CA ARG A 91 -9.69 1.77 -10.38
C ARG A 91 -8.29 2.34 -10.61
N PRO A 92 -8.16 3.55 -11.16
CA PRO A 92 -6.86 4.19 -11.28
C PRO A 92 -6.33 4.54 -9.89
N SER A 93 -5.01 4.39 -9.72
CA SER A 93 -4.32 4.75 -8.49
C SER A 93 -3.19 5.73 -8.76
N CYS A 94 -2.69 6.40 -7.72
CA CYS A 94 -1.63 7.37 -7.86
C CYS A 94 -0.68 7.38 -6.66
N ALA A 95 0.57 7.79 -6.91
CA ALA A 95 1.55 8.08 -5.89
C ALA A 95 2.34 9.34 -6.22
N VAL A 96 2.82 10.02 -5.19
CA VAL A 96 3.81 11.10 -5.30
C VAL A 96 5.18 10.51 -4.99
N SER A 97 6.18 10.76 -5.86
CA SER A 97 7.55 10.31 -5.60
C SER A 97 8.10 10.87 -4.29
N LEU A 98 9.07 10.17 -3.68
CA LEU A 98 9.66 10.56 -2.40
C LEU A 98 10.20 12.00 -2.40
N ASP A 99 10.75 12.46 -3.52
CA ASP A 99 11.26 13.82 -3.72
C ASP A 99 10.18 14.85 -4.11
N GLY A 100 8.94 14.40 -4.29
CA GLY A 100 7.78 15.22 -4.65
C GLY A 100 7.80 15.77 -6.07
N ARG A 101 8.71 15.33 -6.95
CA ARG A 101 8.89 15.87 -8.30
C ARG A 101 8.06 15.19 -9.37
N THR A 102 7.62 13.97 -9.13
CA THR A 102 6.81 13.20 -10.08
C THR A 102 5.56 12.64 -9.43
N VAL A 103 4.53 12.48 -10.25
CA VAL A 103 3.29 11.79 -9.90
C VAL A 103 3.19 10.56 -10.79
N TRP A 104 3.06 9.41 -10.16
CA TRP A 104 2.91 8.11 -10.82
C TRP A 104 1.44 7.73 -10.84
N VAL A 105 0.92 7.36 -12.00
CA VAL A 105 -0.51 7.09 -12.19
C VAL A 105 -0.68 5.76 -12.93
N TYR A 106 -1.37 4.82 -12.31
CA TYR A 106 -1.90 3.65 -12.98
C TYR A 106 -3.22 3.99 -13.67
N ARG A 107 -3.30 3.70 -14.96
CA ARG A 107 -4.45 3.98 -15.80
C ARG A 107 -4.98 2.66 -16.39
N PRO A 108 -6.12 2.16 -15.87
CA PRO A 108 -6.72 0.89 -16.30
C PRO A 108 -7.56 1.07 -17.58
N ASP A 109 -6.92 1.20 -18.74
CA ASP A 109 -7.61 1.47 -19.99
C ASP A 109 -8.39 0.29 -20.55
N ALA A 110 -7.88 -0.93 -20.36
CA ALA A 110 -8.52 -2.15 -20.86
C ALA A 110 -9.90 -2.36 -20.24
N MET A 111 -10.00 -2.37 -18.92
CA MET A 111 -11.28 -2.52 -18.21
C MET A 111 -12.20 -1.32 -18.41
N ALA A 112 -11.63 -0.14 -18.56
CA ALA A 112 -12.40 1.07 -18.86
C ALA A 112 -12.93 1.16 -20.30
N GLY A 113 -12.49 0.25 -21.19
CA GLY A 113 -12.90 0.26 -22.60
C GLY A 113 -12.26 1.38 -23.43
N ARG A 114 -11.09 1.87 -23.01
CA ARG A 114 -10.32 2.92 -23.70
C ARG A 114 -9.19 2.38 -24.57
N GLY A 115 -8.84 1.12 -24.44
CA GLY A 115 -7.77 0.44 -25.17
C GLY A 115 -7.72 -1.03 -24.84
N ASP A 116 -6.69 -1.73 -25.32
CA ASP A 116 -6.51 -3.16 -25.13
C ASP A 116 -5.55 -3.48 -23.97
N ALA A 117 -4.87 -2.44 -23.44
CA ALA A 117 -3.88 -2.58 -22.38
C ALA A 117 -3.90 -1.36 -21.47
N ASP A 118 -3.52 -1.59 -20.20
CA ASP A 118 -3.36 -0.56 -19.20
C ASP A 118 -2.06 0.25 -19.39
N ALA A 119 -1.92 1.34 -18.69
CA ALA A 119 -0.72 2.16 -18.75
C ALA A 119 -0.27 2.62 -17.37
N TRP A 120 1.05 2.68 -17.17
CA TRP A 120 1.68 3.37 -16.06
C TRP A 120 2.31 4.65 -16.55
N ILE A 121 1.85 5.77 -16.02
CA ILE A 121 2.18 7.11 -16.52
C ILE A 121 2.89 7.89 -15.42
N VAL A 122 3.96 8.58 -15.79
CA VAL A 122 4.70 9.46 -14.88
C VAL A 122 4.50 10.89 -15.36
N HIS A 123 4.00 11.72 -14.46
CA HIS A 123 3.78 13.14 -14.71
C HIS A 123 4.82 13.98 -13.94
N ASP A 124 5.24 15.08 -14.54
CA ASP A 124 5.90 16.17 -13.81
C ASP A 124 4.92 16.75 -12.77
N ALA A 125 5.33 16.80 -11.52
CA ALA A 125 4.46 17.17 -10.40
C ALA A 125 4.03 18.65 -10.41
N GLY A 126 4.79 19.50 -11.09
CA GLY A 126 4.50 20.94 -11.19
C GLY A 126 3.51 21.28 -12.29
N SER A 127 3.65 20.64 -13.46
CA SER A 127 2.94 20.99 -14.68
C SER A 127 1.89 19.97 -15.10
N GLY A 128 1.94 18.73 -14.58
CA GLY A 128 1.12 17.61 -15.05
C GLY A 128 1.54 17.06 -16.42
N ALA A 129 2.62 17.56 -17.01
CA ALA A 129 3.14 17.05 -18.28
C ALA A 129 3.60 15.59 -18.13
N VAL A 130 3.28 14.74 -19.10
CA VAL A 130 3.75 13.36 -19.12
C VAL A 130 5.26 13.35 -19.42
N VAL A 131 6.05 12.79 -18.51
CA VAL A 131 7.51 12.66 -18.64
C VAL A 131 7.93 11.24 -18.99
N ALA A 132 7.12 10.24 -18.64
CA ALA A 132 7.30 8.86 -19.05
C ALA A 132 5.96 8.12 -19.12
N ARG A 133 5.91 7.10 -19.96
CA ARG A 133 4.75 6.20 -20.07
C ARG A 133 5.24 4.80 -20.41
N ARG A 134 4.66 3.81 -19.74
CA ARG A 134 4.79 2.41 -20.09
C ARG A 134 3.42 1.82 -20.36
N GLU A 135 3.25 1.18 -21.51
CA GLU A 135 2.11 0.31 -21.74
C GLU A 135 2.35 -1.00 -20.99
N LEU A 136 1.32 -1.47 -20.31
CA LEU A 136 1.33 -2.67 -19.50
C LEU A 136 0.58 -3.76 -20.28
N GLY A 137 1.10 -4.97 -20.26
CA GLY A 137 0.40 -6.12 -20.85
C GLY A 137 -0.72 -6.67 -19.96
N THR A 138 -1.29 -5.79 -19.11
CA THR A 138 -2.29 -6.16 -18.09
C THR A 138 -3.68 -5.71 -18.47
N VAL A 139 -4.68 -6.42 -17.93
CA VAL A 139 -6.10 -6.06 -17.92
C VAL A 139 -6.53 -6.00 -16.45
N GLY A 140 -5.97 -5.04 -15.71
CA GLY A 140 -6.06 -5.00 -14.25
C GLY A 140 -7.41 -4.53 -13.73
N HIS A 141 -7.84 -5.13 -12.63
CA HIS A 141 -9.03 -4.76 -11.88
C HIS A 141 -8.79 -3.60 -10.91
N GLY A 142 -7.54 -3.31 -10.60
CA GLY A 142 -7.07 -2.25 -9.72
C GLY A 142 -5.59 -2.40 -9.46
N ALA A 143 -4.98 -1.36 -8.92
CA ALA A 143 -3.56 -1.38 -8.59
C ALA A 143 -3.26 -0.55 -7.35
N GLY A 144 -2.23 -0.95 -6.61
CA GLY A 144 -1.65 -0.23 -5.48
C GLY A 144 -0.26 0.31 -5.81
N HIS A 145 0.06 1.50 -5.28
CA HIS A 145 1.40 2.05 -5.36
C HIS A 145 2.07 2.03 -3.99
N HIS A 146 3.36 1.66 -3.97
CA HIS A 146 4.21 1.78 -2.79
C HIS A 146 5.46 2.58 -3.17
N VAL A 147 5.76 3.63 -2.41
CA VAL A 147 6.96 4.45 -2.63
C VAL A 147 8.09 3.92 -1.76
N HIS A 148 9.19 3.54 -2.38
CA HIS A 148 10.33 2.98 -1.67
C HIS A 148 11.00 4.04 -0.78
N PRO A 149 11.17 3.77 0.54
CA PRO A 149 11.54 4.80 1.51
C PRO A 149 13.00 5.26 1.40
N ALA A 150 13.88 4.50 0.78
CA ALA A 150 15.31 4.81 0.70
C ALA A 150 15.72 5.38 -0.66
N ASP A 151 15.36 4.73 -1.79
CA ASP A 151 15.80 5.14 -3.13
C ASP A 151 14.74 5.92 -3.92
N GLY A 152 13.50 5.98 -3.40
CA GLY A 152 12.41 6.70 -4.02
C GLY A 152 11.84 6.02 -5.28
N SER A 153 12.23 4.80 -5.60
CA SER A 153 11.57 4.01 -6.63
C SER A 153 10.10 3.78 -6.23
N VAL A 154 9.24 3.60 -7.21
CA VAL A 154 7.81 3.38 -6.99
C VAL A 154 7.47 1.98 -7.45
N TYR A 155 6.84 1.21 -6.59
CA TYR A 155 6.31 -0.09 -6.94
C TYR A 155 4.84 0.04 -7.34
N LEU A 156 4.43 -0.78 -8.27
CA LEU A 156 3.04 -0.92 -8.72
C LEU A 156 2.67 -2.40 -8.64
N ASP A 157 1.66 -2.69 -7.84
CA ASP A 157 1.00 -3.99 -7.75
C ASP A 157 -0.32 -3.93 -8.50
N ILE A 158 -0.52 -4.83 -9.47
CA ILE A 158 -1.70 -4.86 -10.32
C ILE A 158 -2.39 -6.21 -10.15
N GLY A 159 -3.62 -6.19 -9.66
CA GLY A 159 -4.45 -7.40 -9.59
C GLY A 159 -5.14 -7.67 -10.92
N GLU A 160 -4.97 -8.87 -11.47
CA GLU A 160 -5.61 -9.33 -12.72
C GLU A 160 -6.77 -10.31 -12.46
N GLY A 161 -7.41 -10.20 -11.30
CA GLY A 161 -8.50 -11.09 -10.92
C GLY A 161 -8.02 -12.52 -10.76
N GLN A 162 -8.63 -13.48 -11.46
CA GLN A 162 -8.25 -14.90 -11.38
C GLN A 162 -6.94 -15.23 -12.11
N ASP A 163 -6.46 -14.31 -12.94
CA ASP A 163 -5.24 -14.52 -13.75
C ASP A 163 -3.95 -14.17 -12.97
N GLY A 164 -4.07 -13.69 -11.73
CA GLY A 164 -2.94 -13.46 -10.84
C GLY A 164 -2.71 -11.99 -10.50
N ALA A 165 -1.45 -11.63 -10.29
CA ALA A 165 -1.00 -10.27 -10.01
C ALA A 165 0.34 -9.99 -10.67
N VAL A 166 0.58 -8.74 -11.03
CA VAL A 166 1.83 -8.28 -11.66
C VAL A 166 2.45 -7.18 -10.83
N VAL A 167 3.71 -7.38 -10.42
CA VAL A 167 4.47 -6.38 -9.67
C VAL A 167 5.52 -5.73 -10.57
N LEU A 168 5.51 -4.40 -10.60
CA LEU A 168 6.51 -3.60 -11.32
C LEU A 168 7.23 -2.66 -10.35
N ARG A 169 8.45 -2.28 -10.71
CA ARG A 169 9.21 -1.21 -10.07
C ARG A 169 9.58 -0.15 -11.11
N GLY A 170 9.34 1.10 -10.81
CA GLY A 170 9.71 2.24 -11.62
C GLY A 170 10.66 3.17 -10.87
N ALA A 171 11.62 3.76 -11.56
CA ALA A 171 12.53 4.75 -11.02
C ALA A 171 12.65 5.94 -11.96
N ALA A 172 12.50 7.16 -11.43
CA ALA A 172 12.74 8.38 -12.20
C ALA A 172 14.23 8.51 -12.53
N THR A 173 14.55 8.92 -13.76
CA THR A 173 15.94 9.11 -14.19
C THR A 173 16.36 10.57 -14.13
N ALA A 174 17.66 10.82 -13.96
CA ALA A 174 18.21 12.18 -13.95
C ALA A 174 17.96 12.96 -15.27
N GLY A 175 17.70 12.23 -16.36
CA GLY A 175 17.39 12.82 -17.68
C GLY A 175 15.94 13.23 -17.87
N GLY A 176 15.07 13.07 -16.86
CA GLY A 176 13.67 13.45 -16.93
C GLY A 176 12.77 12.39 -17.57
N GLY A 177 13.13 11.11 -17.45
CA GLY A 177 12.30 9.95 -17.85
C GLY A 177 12.12 9.00 -16.67
N ALA A 178 11.75 7.75 -16.96
CA ALA A 178 11.68 6.68 -15.98
C ALA A 178 12.15 5.35 -16.57
N GLU A 179 12.77 4.53 -15.73
CA GLU A 179 13.07 3.14 -16.01
C GLU A 179 12.04 2.25 -15.33
N PHE A 180 11.71 1.12 -15.95
CA PHE A 180 10.69 0.21 -15.47
C PHE A 180 11.20 -1.22 -15.48
N VAL A 181 11.04 -1.93 -14.39
CA VAL A 181 11.34 -3.34 -14.24
C VAL A 181 10.03 -4.06 -13.91
N THR A 182 9.78 -5.21 -14.56
CA THR A 182 8.70 -6.12 -14.17
C THR A 182 9.34 -7.31 -13.48
N TYR A 183 8.84 -7.65 -12.29
CA TYR A 183 9.26 -8.88 -11.61
C TYR A 183 8.72 -10.10 -12.34
N PRO A 184 9.43 -11.25 -12.31
CA PRO A 184 9.07 -12.41 -13.11
C PRO A 184 7.96 -13.29 -12.50
N TRP A 185 7.19 -12.72 -11.58
CA TRP A 185 6.07 -13.39 -10.93
C TRP A 185 4.74 -12.89 -11.47
N TRP A 186 3.76 -13.76 -11.56
CA TRP A 186 2.34 -13.43 -11.81
C TRP A 186 1.40 -13.97 -10.76
N ASP A 187 1.97 -14.50 -9.72
CA ASP A 187 1.29 -15.16 -8.60
C ASP A 187 1.60 -14.50 -7.25
N ARG A 188 2.16 -13.29 -7.25
CA ARG A 188 2.54 -12.58 -6.03
C ARG A 188 1.91 -11.19 -5.97
N CYS A 189 1.17 -10.91 -4.90
CA CYS A 189 0.66 -9.59 -4.56
C CYS A 189 1.66 -8.87 -3.64
N LEU A 190 2.03 -7.65 -3.97
CA LEU A 190 2.90 -6.83 -3.11
C LEU A 190 2.07 -6.28 -1.95
N ILE A 191 2.54 -6.53 -0.74
CA ILE A 191 1.84 -6.11 0.48
C ILE A 191 2.46 -4.85 1.07
N ASP A 192 3.78 -4.80 1.25
CA ASP A 192 4.46 -3.66 1.87
C ASP A 192 5.96 -3.66 1.57
N LEU A 193 6.60 -2.50 1.80
CA LEU A 193 8.04 -2.28 1.72
C LEU A 193 8.60 -2.08 3.12
N ALA A 194 9.74 -2.71 3.41
CA ALA A 194 10.42 -2.53 4.69
C ALA A 194 10.82 -1.06 4.91
N PRO A 195 10.71 -0.53 6.14
CA PRO A 195 10.98 0.88 6.40
C PRO A 195 12.44 1.29 6.21
N ASP A 196 13.39 0.32 6.22
CA ASP A 196 14.80 0.54 5.89
C ASP A 196 15.08 0.45 4.37
N GLY A 197 14.11 -0.03 3.59
CA GLY A 197 14.23 -0.22 2.16
C GLY A 197 15.01 -1.47 1.72
N GLU A 198 15.41 -2.33 2.63
CA GLU A 198 16.24 -3.51 2.29
C GLU A 198 15.39 -4.68 1.74
N GLN A 199 14.09 -4.70 2.05
CA GLN A 199 13.20 -5.83 1.75
C GLN A 199 11.79 -5.35 1.37
N PHE A 200 11.03 -6.29 0.81
CA PHE A 200 9.58 -6.14 0.62
C PHE A 200 8.85 -7.47 0.84
N MET A 201 7.59 -7.37 1.20
CA MET A 201 6.71 -8.49 1.52
C MET A 201 5.70 -8.72 0.41
N THR A 202 5.51 -9.98 0.01
CA THR A 202 4.46 -10.40 -0.91
C THR A 202 3.65 -11.54 -0.31
N VAL A 203 2.40 -11.67 -0.75
CA VAL A 203 1.55 -12.84 -0.50
C VAL A 203 1.28 -13.53 -1.81
N ASP A 204 1.27 -14.87 -1.81
CA ASP A 204 0.86 -15.67 -2.95
C ASP A 204 -0.57 -15.29 -3.38
N HIS A 205 -0.81 -15.16 -4.68
CA HIS A 205 -2.14 -14.85 -5.20
C HIS A 205 -3.17 -15.94 -4.85
N GLY A 206 -2.73 -17.19 -4.74
CA GLY A 206 -3.52 -18.30 -4.22
C GLY A 206 -3.62 -18.33 -2.69
N GLN A 207 -3.03 -17.34 -2.00
CA GLN A 207 -3.08 -17.18 -0.53
C GLN A 207 -2.43 -18.32 0.26
N GLY A 208 -1.57 -19.12 -0.39
CA GLY A 208 -0.91 -20.27 0.22
C GLY A 208 0.28 -19.92 1.12
N ASP A 209 0.93 -18.77 0.89
CA ASP A 209 2.11 -18.35 1.62
C ASP A 209 2.35 -16.84 1.61
N VAL A 210 3.22 -16.39 2.51
CA VAL A 210 3.85 -15.08 2.50
C VAL A 210 5.35 -15.23 2.22
N ALA A 211 5.93 -14.32 1.43
CA ALA A 211 7.36 -14.28 1.17
C ALA A 211 7.95 -12.89 1.42
N PHE A 212 9.20 -12.89 1.91
CA PHE A 212 10.03 -11.70 2.09
C PHE A 212 11.14 -11.74 1.05
N HIS A 213 11.32 -10.63 0.34
CA HIS A 213 12.24 -10.51 -0.78
C HIS A 213 13.27 -9.41 -0.55
N GLY A 214 14.49 -9.61 -1.05
CA GLY A 214 15.52 -8.58 -1.08
C GLY A 214 15.24 -7.49 -2.13
N HIS A 215 15.41 -6.23 -1.76
CA HIS A 215 15.41 -5.11 -2.70
C HIS A 215 16.81 -4.96 -3.33
N PRO A 216 16.93 -4.63 -4.63
CA PRO A 216 15.86 -4.42 -5.63
C PRO A 216 15.53 -5.66 -6.46
N ASP A 217 16.25 -6.77 -6.31
CA ASP A 217 16.28 -7.87 -7.28
C ASP A 217 15.11 -8.84 -7.08
N GLY A 218 14.46 -8.81 -5.90
CA GLY A 218 13.36 -9.69 -5.58
C GLY A 218 13.78 -11.12 -5.24
N GLU A 219 15.05 -11.32 -4.84
CA GLU A 219 15.49 -12.61 -4.32
C GLU A 219 14.65 -12.99 -3.11
N VAL A 220 14.14 -14.23 -3.10
CA VAL A 220 13.36 -14.75 -1.98
C VAL A 220 14.31 -15.04 -0.81
N LEU A 221 14.11 -14.37 0.31
CA LEU A 221 14.89 -14.53 1.53
C LEU A 221 14.24 -15.54 2.48
N VAL A 222 12.92 -15.43 2.66
CA VAL A 222 12.12 -16.30 3.52
C VAL A 222 10.75 -16.50 2.89
N THR A 223 10.25 -17.73 2.94
CA THR A 223 8.84 -18.05 2.59
C THR A 223 8.22 -18.83 3.75
N LEU A 224 6.99 -18.46 4.10
CA LEU A 224 6.22 -19.09 5.16
C LEU A 224 4.86 -19.53 4.62
N PRO A 225 4.64 -20.83 4.42
CA PRO A 225 3.33 -21.36 4.08
C PRO A 225 2.38 -21.32 5.30
N VAL A 226 1.10 -21.50 5.06
CA VAL A 226 0.05 -21.49 6.11
C VAL A 226 0.37 -22.39 7.28
N GLU A 227 0.96 -23.58 7.02
CA GLU A 227 1.33 -24.56 8.06
C GLU A 227 2.41 -24.04 9.01
N ALA A 228 3.27 -23.10 8.56
CA ALA A 228 4.28 -22.49 9.43
C ALA A 228 3.66 -21.68 10.57
N PHE A 229 2.39 -21.28 10.43
CA PHE A 229 1.61 -20.60 11.46
C PHE A 229 0.82 -21.54 12.35
N GLY A 230 0.88 -22.86 12.10
CA GLY A 230 0.18 -23.87 12.86
C GLY A 230 -1.28 -24.07 12.45
N HIS A 231 -1.64 -23.63 11.24
CA HIS A 231 -2.98 -23.74 10.67
C HIS A 231 -3.04 -24.77 9.53
N ASP A 232 -4.23 -25.30 9.28
CA ASP A 232 -4.49 -26.23 8.19
C ASP A 232 -4.67 -25.43 6.87
N PRO A 233 -3.85 -25.68 5.83
CA PRO A 233 -3.94 -24.98 4.55
C PRO A 233 -5.24 -25.30 3.75
N GLU A 234 -5.98 -26.36 4.12
CA GLU A 234 -7.28 -26.64 3.52
C GLU A 234 -8.42 -25.80 4.14
N ALA A 235 -8.19 -25.24 5.36
CA ALA A 235 -9.19 -24.47 6.10
C ALA A 235 -8.75 -23.01 6.37
N SER A 236 -7.56 -22.63 5.96
CA SER A 236 -6.98 -21.32 6.27
C SER A 236 -6.11 -20.82 5.13
N PHE A 237 -5.94 -19.51 5.07
CA PHE A 237 -5.15 -18.84 4.03
C PHE A 237 -4.50 -17.57 4.56
N VAL A 238 -3.47 -17.09 3.85
CA VAL A 238 -2.82 -15.81 4.11
C VAL A 238 -3.59 -14.70 3.40
N GLU A 239 -4.06 -13.73 4.15
CA GLU A 239 -4.74 -12.55 3.58
C GLU A 239 -3.79 -11.64 2.82
N TRP A 240 -4.27 -10.94 1.80
CA TRP A 240 -3.52 -9.93 1.05
C TRP A 240 -3.39 -8.62 1.84
N THR A 241 -3.09 -8.73 3.13
CA THR A 241 -2.91 -7.59 4.04
C THR A 241 -1.87 -7.90 5.09
N GLY A 242 -1.35 -6.86 5.74
CA GLY A 242 -0.27 -6.92 6.71
C GLY A 242 0.77 -5.86 6.42
N GLY A 243 2.05 -6.18 6.66
CA GLY A 243 3.17 -5.30 6.36
C GLY A 243 4.20 -5.22 7.48
N TYR A 244 5.19 -4.35 7.31
CA TYR A 244 6.28 -4.22 8.27
C TYR A 244 5.88 -3.37 9.47
N LEU A 245 5.95 -3.99 10.66
CA LEU A 245 5.82 -3.26 11.94
C LEU A 245 7.12 -2.52 12.28
N THR A 246 8.27 -3.15 11.97
CA THR A 246 9.62 -2.57 11.99
C THR A 246 10.44 -3.21 10.86
N ALA A 247 11.69 -2.81 10.64
CA ALA A 247 12.55 -3.44 9.65
C ALA A 247 12.75 -4.96 9.86
N ASP A 248 12.67 -5.43 11.10
CA ASP A 248 12.92 -6.82 11.48
C ASP A 248 11.63 -7.61 11.80
N LEU A 249 10.47 -6.95 11.88
CA LEU A 249 9.23 -7.54 12.35
C LEU A 249 8.07 -7.17 11.42
N ALA A 250 7.39 -8.17 10.89
CA ALA A 250 6.20 -7.98 10.05
C ALA A 250 4.94 -8.53 10.70
N VAL A 251 3.80 -7.98 10.31
CA VAL A 251 2.47 -8.49 10.56
C VAL A 251 2.03 -9.30 9.35
N VAL A 252 1.68 -10.56 9.56
CA VAL A 252 1.08 -11.45 8.56
C VAL A 252 -0.31 -11.82 9.05
N THR A 253 -1.30 -11.59 8.22
CA THR A 253 -2.70 -11.87 8.56
C THR A 253 -3.11 -13.19 7.95
N LEU A 254 -3.59 -14.10 8.79
CA LEU A 254 -4.26 -15.33 8.36
C LEU A 254 -5.75 -15.22 8.63
N ALA A 255 -6.52 -15.82 7.74
CA ALA A 255 -7.94 -16.00 7.91
C ALA A 255 -8.35 -17.45 7.60
N GLY A 256 -9.54 -17.83 8.01
CA GLY A 256 -10.09 -19.16 7.76
C GLY A 256 -11.48 -19.31 8.33
N GLU A 257 -12.01 -20.53 8.22
CA GLU A 257 -13.32 -20.92 8.74
C GLU A 257 -13.13 -21.94 9.87
N GLY A 258 -13.80 -21.73 10.99
CA GLY A 258 -13.81 -22.65 12.12
C GLY A 258 -14.69 -23.88 11.87
N GLU A 259 -14.58 -24.90 12.73
CA GLU A 259 -15.43 -26.13 12.66
C GLU A 259 -16.93 -25.83 12.77
N ASP A 260 -17.31 -24.71 13.35
CA ASP A 260 -18.67 -24.20 13.49
C ASP A 260 -19.14 -23.36 12.29
N GLY A 261 -18.28 -23.15 11.28
CA GLY A 261 -18.54 -22.34 10.09
C GLY A 261 -18.39 -20.82 10.35
N GLU A 262 -17.83 -20.41 11.49
CA GLU A 262 -17.53 -19.01 11.74
C GLU A 262 -16.19 -18.60 11.12
N GLU A 263 -16.20 -17.46 10.41
CA GLU A 263 -14.98 -16.87 9.86
C GLU A 263 -14.13 -16.27 10.99
N TRP A 264 -12.83 -16.46 10.90
CA TRP A 264 -11.87 -15.89 11.84
C TRP A 264 -10.67 -15.30 11.10
N PHE A 265 -9.96 -14.36 11.73
CA PHE A 265 -8.65 -13.90 11.29
C PHE A 265 -7.74 -13.63 12.48
N ARG A 266 -6.41 -13.67 12.22
CA ARG A 266 -5.36 -13.41 13.21
C ARG A 266 -4.20 -12.65 12.59
N HIS A 267 -3.65 -11.72 13.34
CA HIS A 267 -2.47 -10.96 12.96
C HIS A 267 -1.23 -11.51 13.66
N HIS A 268 -0.45 -12.32 12.96
CA HIS A 268 0.78 -12.91 13.48
C HIS A 268 1.96 -11.97 13.32
N LEU A 269 2.81 -11.91 14.35
CA LEU A 269 4.09 -11.21 14.31
C LEU A 269 5.18 -12.18 13.85
N VAL A 270 5.90 -11.83 12.81
CA VAL A 270 6.94 -12.63 12.16
C VAL A 270 8.27 -11.88 12.17
N ASP A 271 9.32 -12.53 12.68
CA ASP A 271 10.70 -12.09 12.50
C ASP A 271 11.10 -12.36 11.05
N VAL A 272 11.30 -11.31 10.26
CA VAL A 272 11.47 -11.43 8.80
C VAL A 272 12.80 -12.07 8.38
N ARG A 273 13.80 -12.08 9.27
CA ARG A 273 15.12 -12.69 8.99
C ARG A 273 15.11 -14.19 9.19
N THR A 274 14.32 -14.66 10.13
CA THR A 274 14.33 -16.08 10.55
C THR A 274 13.05 -16.82 10.23
N GLY A 275 11.98 -16.13 9.84
CA GLY A 275 10.65 -16.69 9.66
C GLY A 275 9.98 -17.14 10.96
N LYS A 276 10.51 -16.77 12.12
CA LYS A 276 9.96 -17.23 13.41
C LYS A 276 8.78 -16.38 13.84
N LEU A 277 7.73 -17.03 14.30
CA LEU A 277 6.60 -16.36 14.95
C LEU A 277 7.07 -15.77 16.29
N ARG A 278 6.66 -14.53 16.57
CA ARG A 278 6.99 -13.77 17.77
C ARG A 278 5.78 -13.49 18.66
N GLY A 279 4.59 -13.80 18.19
CA GLY A 279 3.33 -13.57 18.87
C GLY A 279 2.24 -13.12 17.94
N GLU A 280 1.22 -12.50 18.49
CA GLU A 280 0.07 -11.98 17.74
C GLU A 280 -0.24 -10.56 18.21
N ILE A 281 -0.82 -9.75 17.31
CA ILE A 281 -1.51 -8.52 17.66
C ILE A 281 -3.00 -8.89 17.82
N PRO A 282 -3.66 -8.52 18.93
CA PRO A 282 -5.08 -8.77 19.10
C PRO A 282 -5.88 -8.15 17.93
N ALA A 283 -6.72 -8.96 17.31
CA ALA A 283 -7.63 -8.48 16.28
C ALA A 283 -8.72 -7.60 16.93
N GLU A 284 -8.88 -6.40 16.40
CA GLU A 284 -9.96 -5.49 16.77
C GLU A 284 -10.94 -5.38 15.60
N GLY A 285 -12.23 -5.63 15.85
CA GLY A 285 -13.25 -5.58 14.81
C GLY A 285 -13.39 -6.87 13.99
N THR A 286 -14.01 -6.75 12.82
CA THR A 286 -14.37 -7.86 11.93
C THR A 286 -13.71 -7.79 10.56
N ASP A 287 -12.89 -6.76 10.31
CA ASP A 287 -12.22 -6.52 9.03
C ASP A 287 -10.71 -6.79 9.15
N PRO A 288 -10.17 -7.86 8.53
CA PRO A 288 -8.74 -8.17 8.57
C PRO A 288 -7.86 -7.06 7.93
N TYR A 289 -8.44 -6.22 7.07
CA TYR A 289 -7.76 -5.11 6.38
C TYR A 289 -7.73 -3.81 7.19
N ALA A 290 -8.38 -3.78 8.35
CA ALA A 290 -8.41 -2.57 9.18
C ALA A 290 -7.06 -2.23 9.82
N LEU A 291 -6.17 -3.22 10.02
CA LEU A 291 -4.85 -3.04 10.61
C LEU A 291 -3.82 -2.67 9.52
N VAL A 292 -3.17 -1.52 9.69
CA VAL A 292 -2.13 -1.02 8.76
C VAL A 292 -0.84 -0.76 9.54
N PRO A 293 0.21 -1.58 9.39
CA PRO A 293 1.50 -1.35 10.02
C PRO A 293 2.17 -0.06 9.52
N LEU A 294 2.94 0.59 10.37
CA LEU A 294 3.57 1.88 10.06
C LEU A 294 5.09 1.83 9.89
N GLY A 295 5.71 0.69 10.17
CA GLY A 295 7.16 0.52 10.05
C GLY A 295 7.98 1.06 11.23
N ASP A 296 7.35 1.64 12.25
CA ASP A 296 7.98 2.31 13.38
C ASP A 296 7.64 1.66 14.74
N GLY A 297 7.11 0.45 14.73
CA GLY A 297 6.65 -0.29 15.90
C GLY A 297 5.19 0.00 16.27
N SER A 298 4.47 0.70 15.41
CA SER A 298 3.07 1.03 15.60
C SER A 298 2.21 0.66 14.40
N TRP A 299 0.89 0.67 14.56
CA TRP A 299 -0.07 0.43 13.49
C TRP A 299 -1.29 1.34 13.63
N LEU A 300 -2.04 1.44 12.55
CA LEU A 300 -3.34 2.10 12.54
C LEU A 300 -4.45 1.05 12.50
N THR A 301 -5.58 1.43 13.08
CA THR A 301 -6.87 0.80 12.83
C THR A 301 -7.88 1.84 12.34
N GLY A 302 -9.04 1.39 11.90
CA GLY A 302 -10.10 2.23 11.35
C GLY A 302 -10.25 2.08 9.84
N GLY A 303 -11.50 2.04 9.38
CA GLY A 303 -11.85 1.92 7.97
C GLY A 303 -11.45 3.14 7.14
N ARG A 304 -11.63 3.03 5.82
CA ARG A 304 -11.28 4.10 4.86
C ARG A 304 -12.05 5.40 5.07
N ASP A 305 -13.22 5.31 5.68
CA ASP A 305 -14.13 6.44 5.92
C ASP A 305 -14.15 6.87 7.40
N GLU A 306 -13.29 6.28 8.23
CA GLU A 306 -13.17 6.57 9.65
C GLU A 306 -11.92 7.38 9.96
N ALA A 307 -11.88 8.02 11.13
CA ALA A 307 -10.64 8.60 11.64
C ALA A 307 -9.68 7.45 12.01
N PRO A 308 -8.41 7.51 11.58
CA PRO A 308 -7.46 6.46 11.93
C PRO A 308 -7.11 6.53 13.42
N VAL A 309 -7.01 5.37 14.05
CA VAL A 309 -6.58 5.23 15.44
C VAL A 309 -5.21 4.59 15.46
N ARG A 310 -4.23 5.24 16.09
CA ARG A 310 -2.87 4.74 16.19
C ARG A 310 -2.62 3.99 17.48
N HIS A 311 -2.05 2.80 17.33
CA HIS A 311 -1.65 1.90 18.42
C HIS A 311 -0.13 1.69 18.41
N SER A 312 0.43 1.26 19.55
CA SER A 312 1.84 0.88 19.64
C SER A 312 1.99 -0.55 20.13
N TYR A 313 2.98 -1.25 19.58
CA TYR A 313 3.42 -2.52 20.10
C TYR A 313 4.30 -2.27 21.33
N ALA A 314 3.75 -2.54 22.51
CA ALA A 314 4.53 -2.66 23.74
C ALA A 314 4.89 -4.15 23.91
N PRO A 315 6.15 -4.58 23.71
CA PRO A 315 6.53 -5.96 24.01
C PRO A 315 6.21 -6.23 25.48
N ALA A 316 5.61 -7.40 25.76
CA ALA A 316 5.35 -7.80 27.15
C ALA A 316 6.62 -7.63 27.99
N PRO A 317 6.57 -7.06 29.19
CA PRO A 317 7.74 -6.91 30.03
C PRO A 317 8.36 -8.29 30.20
N SER A 318 9.65 -8.43 29.86
CA SER A 318 10.41 -9.64 30.09
C SER A 318 10.27 -9.98 31.58
N GLY A 319 9.52 -11.06 31.86
CA GLY A 319 9.34 -11.52 33.24
C GLY A 319 10.73 -11.71 33.91
N PRO A 320 10.82 -11.53 35.23
CA PRO A 320 12.08 -11.72 35.92
C PRO A 320 12.63 -13.13 35.60
N PRO A 321 13.94 -13.27 35.38
CA PRO A 321 14.54 -14.58 35.16
C PRO A 321 14.10 -15.48 36.30
N TYR A 322 13.52 -16.64 35.97
CA TYR A 322 13.22 -17.68 36.95
C TYR A 322 14.49 -17.95 37.72
N ALA A 323 14.51 -17.59 39.00
CA ALA A 323 15.54 -18.03 39.92
C ALA A 323 15.41 -19.56 40.01
N GLU A 324 16.37 -20.27 39.45
CA GLU A 324 16.53 -21.70 39.69
C GLU A 324 16.76 -21.89 41.21
N GLY A 325 15.80 -22.54 41.85
CA GLY A 325 15.90 -23.03 43.20
C GLY A 325 16.27 -24.52 43.24
#